data_7fe8f48955c4be3fa197fb5ce7f174f6
#
_entry.id   7fe8f48955c4be3fa197fb5ce7f174f6
#
_cell.length_a   1.000
_cell.length_b   1.000
_cell.length_c   1.000
_cell.angle_alpha   90.00
_cell.angle_beta   90.00
_cell.angle_gamma   90.00
#
_symmetry.space_group_name_H-M   'P 1'
#
loop_
_entity.id
_entity.type
_entity.pdbx_description
1 polymer ?
#
loop_
_entity_poly.entity_id
_entity_poly.type
_entity_poly.pdbx_seq_one_letter_code
_entity_poly.pdbx_strand_id
1 'polypeptide(L)'
;MSYEDWYRQDRLPHIFCAGCGNGTIINCTLAAIEQMDWKKEETVFVSGIGCSSRAPGYILTDSLHTTHGRAIAFATGVKMANPNLNVVVFTGDGDMAAIGGNHFIHACRRNIDLTVICMNNQIYGMTGGQGSPTTPKGCLSSTTPFGCAETPFDLCELATAAGANYVSRWTSYHVKELEKAVKAGLETPGFSFIEALVQCPTAFGRRNKFRQVADHVEYLRSHSLLKAKRDRMLENGEHIPEDMYIVGEITRRKRPAMGVKP
;
A
#
# COMPACT_ATOMS: atom_id res chain seq x y z
N MET A 1 12.68 -7.98 20.69
CA MET A 1 12.48 -9.04 19.66
C MET A 1 12.81 -8.39 18.35
N SER A 2 13.69 -8.95 17.53
CA SER A 2 14.01 -8.33 16.22
C SER A 2 12.84 -8.51 15.24
N TYR A 3 12.58 -7.54 14.36
CA TYR A 3 11.54 -7.69 13.33
C TYR A 3 11.76 -8.95 12.47
N GLU A 4 13.00 -9.46 12.41
CA GLU A 4 13.34 -10.72 11.75
C GLU A 4 12.67 -11.94 12.39
N ASP A 5 12.35 -11.88 13.68
CA ASP A 5 11.63 -12.94 14.40
C ASP A 5 10.17 -13.10 13.93
N TRP A 6 9.65 -12.10 13.19
CA TRP A 6 8.31 -12.16 12.59
C TRP A 6 8.29 -12.92 11.27
N TYR A 7 9.45 -13.28 10.69
CA TYR A 7 9.50 -14.04 9.45
C TYR A 7 9.41 -15.54 9.67
N ARG A 8 8.73 -16.23 8.74
CA ARG A 8 8.81 -17.69 8.55
C ARG A 8 10.13 -18.00 7.89
N GLN A 9 11.15 -18.31 8.66
CA GLN A 9 12.52 -18.55 8.16
C GLN A 9 12.59 -19.72 7.19
N ASP A 10 11.74 -20.74 7.37
CA ASP A 10 11.60 -21.91 6.50
C ASP A 10 11.04 -21.59 5.10
N ARG A 11 10.51 -20.38 4.91
CA ARG A 11 9.93 -19.91 3.63
C ARG A 11 10.74 -18.84 2.92
N LEU A 12 11.91 -18.51 3.43
CA LEU A 12 12.84 -17.63 2.76
C LEU A 12 13.83 -18.44 1.92
N PRO A 13 14.31 -17.87 0.77
CA PRO A 13 14.03 -16.54 0.25
C PRO A 13 12.60 -16.41 -0.31
N HIS A 14 12.05 -15.20 -0.25
CA HIS A 14 10.73 -14.91 -0.77
C HIS A 14 10.66 -14.96 -2.31
N ILE A 15 9.45 -15.14 -2.86
CA ILE A 15 9.20 -15.31 -4.31
C ILE A 15 9.29 -14.00 -5.12
N PHE A 16 9.42 -12.84 -4.49
CA PHE A 16 9.46 -11.58 -5.21
C PHE A 16 10.66 -11.50 -6.15
N CYS A 17 10.47 -10.85 -7.30
CA CYS A 17 11.54 -10.65 -8.27
C CYS A 17 12.73 -9.90 -7.64
N ALA A 18 13.94 -10.17 -8.14
CA ALA A 18 15.12 -9.42 -7.73
C ALA A 18 14.92 -7.91 -7.97
N GLY A 19 15.12 -7.11 -6.92
CA GLY A 19 14.89 -5.67 -6.95
C GLY A 19 13.43 -5.22 -6.87
N CYS A 20 12.47 -6.12 -6.62
CA CYS A 20 11.09 -5.75 -6.36
C CYS A 20 10.96 -5.02 -5.01
N GLY A 21 10.18 -3.92 -4.99
CA GLY A 21 9.98 -3.12 -3.78
C GLY A 21 9.13 -3.79 -2.68
N ASN A 22 8.40 -4.85 -2.98
CA ASN A 22 7.49 -5.49 -2.01
C ASN A 22 8.22 -5.98 -0.75
N GLY A 23 9.43 -6.52 -0.89
CA GLY A 23 10.23 -6.96 0.26
C GLY A 23 10.57 -5.80 1.21
N THR A 24 10.90 -4.63 0.67
CA THR A 24 11.13 -3.40 1.45
C THR A 24 9.90 -3.02 2.28
N ILE A 25 8.71 -3.13 1.69
CA ILE A 25 7.47 -2.75 2.39
C ILE A 25 7.15 -3.71 3.53
N ILE A 26 7.41 -5.01 3.35
CA ILE A 26 7.27 -5.99 4.44
C ILE A 26 8.22 -5.63 5.57
N ASN A 27 9.51 -5.37 5.28
CA ASN A 27 10.49 -4.98 6.29
C ASN A 27 10.07 -3.72 7.05
N CYS A 28 9.62 -2.67 6.34
CA CYS A 28 9.11 -1.45 6.98
C CYS A 28 7.91 -1.74 7.90
N THR A 29 7.01 -2.64 7.47
CA THR A 29 5.83 -3.00 8.27
C THR A 29 6.22 -3.75 9.53
N LEU A 30 7.10 -4.74 9.42
CA LEU A 30 7.54 -5.52 10.57
C LEU A 30 8.38 -4.69 11.54
N ALA A 31 9.25 -3.81 11.02
CA ALA A 31 10.02 -2.87 11.85
C ALA A 31 9.12 -1.85 12.58
N ALA A 32 8.01 -1.45 11.98
CA ALA A 32 7.01 -0.62 12.65
C ALA A 32 6.28 -1.40 13.76
N ILE A 33 5.91 -2.65 13.50
CA ILE A 33 5.26 -3.53 14.49
C ILE A 33 6.19 -3.84 15.66
N GLU A 34 7.49 -4.05 15.42
CA GLU A 34 8.49 -4.28 16.46
C GLU A 34 8.55 -3.14 17.50
N GLN A 35 8.23 -1.92 17.08
CA GLN A 35 8.18 -0.75 17.96
C GLN A 35 6.88 -0.66 18.78
N MET A 36 6.01 -1.64 18.64
CA MET A 36 4.71 -1.75 19.30
C MET A 36 4.68 -3.05 20.12
N ASP A 37 3.95 -3.06 21.22
CA ASP A 37 3.78 -4.28 22.05
C ASP A 37 2.77 -5.27 21.43
N TRP A 38 2.87 -5.48 20.09
CA TRP A 38 1.98 -6.40 19.41
C TRP A 38 2.48 -7.84 19.56
N LYS A 39 1.53 -8.74 19.76
CA LYS A 39 1.81 -10.19 19.83
C LYS A 39 1.38 -10.86 18.54
N LYS A 40 2.13 -11.88 18.14
CA LYS A 40 1.86 -12.64 16.92
C LYS A 40 0.48 -13.28 16.94
N GLU A 41 0.07 -13.79 18.11
CA GLU A 41 -1.20 -14.46 18.36
C GLU A 41 -2.41 -13.51 18.32
N GLU A 42 -2.17 -12.21 18.46
CA GLU A 42 -3.18 -11.16 18.41
C GLU A 42 -3.15 -10.40 17.07
N THR A 43 -2.29 -10.83 16.13
CA THR A 43 -2.07 -10.14 14.86
C THR A 43 -2.46 -11.03 13.70
N VAL A 44 -3.27 -10.50 12.79
CA VAL A 44 -3.73 -11.19 11.58
C VAL A 44 -3.40 -10.37 10.34
N PHE A 45 -2.70 -11.00 9.40
CA PHE A 45 -2.48 -10.42 8.08
C PHE A 45 -3.48 -10.97 7.07
N VAL A 46 -4.15 -10.09 6.35
CA VAL A 46 -5.12 -10.45 5.31
C VAL A 46 -4.62 -9.96 3.97
N SER A 47 -4.76 -10.76 2.93
CA SER A 47 -4.41 -10.36 1.56
C SER A 47 -5.38 -10.89 0.52
N GLY A 48 -5.44 -10.21 -0.62
CA GLY A 48 -6.18 -10.65 -1.82
C GLY A 48 -5.30 -11.48 -2.75
N ILE A 49 -5.25 -11.14 -4.03
CA ILE A 49 -4.47 -11.85 -5.05
C ILE A 49 -3.55 -10.87 -5.78
N GLY A 50 -2.33 -11.31 -6.06
CA GLY A 50 -1.28 -10.58 -6.77
C GLY A 50 0.07 -10.73 -6.07
N CYS A 51 1.08 -10.01 -6.57
CA CYS A 51 2.43 -10.10 -6.01
C CYS A 51 2.46 -9.69 -4.53
N SER A 52 1.88 -8.54 -4.17
CA SER A 52 1.78 -8.03 -2.81
C SER A 52 1.09 -9.01 -1.86
N SER A 53 0.10 -9.73 -2.37
CA SER A 53 -0.71 -10.67 -1.58
C SER A 53 0.04 -11.92 -1.15
N ARG A 54 1.26 -12.14 -1.65
CA ARG A 54 2.14 -13.21 -1.17
C ARG A 54 2.83 -12.87 0.16
N ALA A 55 2.84 -11.59 0.54
CA ALA A 55 3.52 -11.10 1.74
C ALA A 55 3.12 -11.82 3.04
N PRO A 56 1.83 -12.04 3.37
CA PRO A 56 1.44 -12.72 4.60
C PRO A 56 1.98 -14.15 4.72
N GLY A 57 2.23 -14.82 3.60
CA GLY A 57 2.80 -16.16 3.58
C GLY A 57 4.21 -16.28 4.16
N TYR A 58 4.92 -15.15 4.30
CA TYR A 58 6.27 -15.05 4.87
C TYR A 58 6.29 -14.57 6.31
N ILE A 59 5.13 -14.18 6.87
CA ILE A 59 5.02 -13.62 8.22
C ILE A 59 4.49 -14.69 9.17
N LEU A 60 5.13 -14.82 10.33
CA LEU A 60 4.82 -15.82 11.36
C LEU A 60 3.66 -15.34 12.26
N THR A 61 2.49 -15.22 11.67
CA THR A 61 1.21 -14.91 12.32
C THR A 61 0.10 -15.74 11.67
N ASP A 62 -1.10 -15.66 12.20
CA ASP A 62 -2.27 -16.09 11.46
C ASP A 62 -2.47 -15.21 10.23
N SER A 63 -2.89 -15.80 9.13
CA SER A 63 -3.07 -15.09 7.88
C SER A 63 -4.22 -15.65 7.04
N LEU A 64 -4.89 -14.76 6.32
CA LEU A 64 -5.92 -15.08 5.35
C LEU A 64 -5.48 -14.63 3.97
N HIS A 65 -5.32 -15.60 3.05
CA HIS A 65 -5.13 -15.32 1.62
C HIS A 65 -6.48 -15.50 0.94
N THR A 66 -7.11 -14.41 0.54
CA THR A 66 -8.50 -14.37 0.08
C THR A 66 -8.62 -14.28 -1.44
N THR A 67 -9.84 -14.18 -1.95
CA THR A 67 -10.08 -13.95 -3.38
C THR A 67 -9.70 -12.53 -3.81
N HIS A 68 -9.41 -12.37 -5.10
CA HIS A 68 -9.01 -11.10 -5.71
C HIS A 68 -10.02 -9.99 -5.42
N GLY A 69 -9.52 -8.87 -4.92
CA GLY A 69 -10.29 -7.68 -4.56
C GLY A 69 -11.20 -7.83 -3.34
N ARG A 70 -11.02 -8.89 -2.54
CA ARG A 70 -11.91 -9.15 -1.38
C ARG A 70 -11.22 -9.08 -0.02
N ALA A 71 -9.90 -8.81 0.01
CA ALA A 71 -9.13 -8.77 1.25
C ALA A 71 -9.76 -7.86 2.33
N ILE A 72 -10.16 -6.65 1.96
CA ILE A 72 -10.76 -5.68 2.89
C ILE A 72 -12.11 -6.18 3.44
N ALA A 73 -12.91 -6.87 2.62
CA ALA A 73 -14.18 -7.44 3.08
C ALA A 73 -13.96 -8.57 4.09
N PHE A 74 -13.02 -9.48 3.83
CA PHE A 74 -12.64 -10.53 4.77
C PHE A 74 -12.03 -9.94 6.05
N ALA A 75 -11.11 -8.98 5.93
CA ALA A 75 -10.52 -8.28 7.07
C ALA A 75 -11.57 -7.59 7.95
N THR A 76 -12.57 -6.98 7.31
CA THR A 76 -13.73 -6.42 8.03
C THR A 76 -14.45 -7.49 8.85
N GLY A 77 -14.70 -8.66 8.26
CA GLY A 77 -15.30 -9.80 8.96
C GLY A 77 -14.47 -10.28 10.15
N VAL A 78 -13.15 -10.42 9.97
CA VAL A 78 -12.21 -10.80 11.05
C VAL A 78 -12.27 -9.80 12.19
N LYS A 79 -12.17 -8.50 11.91
CA LYS A 79 -12.19 -7.44 12.92
C LYS A 79 -13.51 -7.37 13.66
N MET A 80 -14.62 -7.54 12.95
CA MET A 80 -15.96 -7.54 13.55
C MET A 80 -16.22 -8.79 14.42
N ALA A 81 -15.66 -9.95 14.03
CA ALA A 81 -15.77 -11.18 14.81
C ALA A 81 -14.93 -11.15 16.09
N ASN A 82 -13.74 -10.53 16.04
CA ASN A 82 -12.89 -10.34 17.21
C ASN A 82 -12.23 -8.95 17.20
N PRO A 83 -12.84 -7.96 17.87
CA PRO A 83 -12.32 -6.59 17.93
C PRO A 83 -10.96 -6.42 18.61
N ASN A 84 -10.47 -7.45 19.33
CA ASN A 84 -9.16 -7.39 19.99
C ASN A 84 -7.99 -7.67 19.03
N LEU A 85 -8.26 -8.21 17.84
CA LEU A 85 -7.21 -8.51 16.88
C LEU A 85 -6.66 -7.24 16.22
N ASN A 86 -5.36 -7.23 16.04
CA ASN A 86 -4.66 -6.29 15.17
C ASN A 86 -4.76 -6.82 13.73
N VAL A 87 -5.50 -6.14 12.88
CA VAL A 87 -5.76 -6.62 11.51
C VAL A 87 -5.09 -5.71 10.49
N VAL A 88 -4.11 -6.27 9.77
CA VAL A 88 -3.34 -5.59 8.73
C VAL A 88 -3.65 -6.22 7.37
N VAL A 89 -3.93 -5.40 6.38
CA VAL A 89 -4.20 -5.86 5.01
C VAL A 89 -3.03 -5.49 4.11
N PHE A 90 -2.43 -6.48 3.45
CA PHE A 90 -1.54 -6.26 2.32
C PHE A 90 -2.31 -6.44 1.01
N THR A 91 -2.23 -5.46 0.14
CA THR A 91 -2.92 -5.48 -1.15
C THR A 91 -2.07 -4.79 -2.23
N GLY A 92 -2.39 -5.02 -3.49
CA GLY A 92 -1.87 -4.25 -4.61
C GLY A 92 -2.91 -3.25 -5.12
N ASP A 93 -2.45 -2.31 -5.92
CA ASP A 93 -3.29 -1.28 -6.54
C ASP A 93 -4.43 -1.89 -7.37
N GLY A 94 -4.14 -2.85 -8.24
CA GLY A 94 -5.15 -3.52 -9.04
C GLY A 94 -6.09 -4.40 -8.22
N ASP A 95 -5.59 -5.06 -7.17
CA ASP A 95 -6.39 -5.88 -6.27
C ASP A 95 -7.39 -5.01 -5.49
N MET A 96 -6.92 -3.91 -4.92
CA MET A 96 -7.74 -3.05 -4.08
C MET A 96 -8.62 -2.08 -4.86
N ALA A 97 -8.07 -1.41 -5.88
CA ALA A 97 -8.73 -0.27 -6.51
C ALA A 97 -9.51 -0.61 -7.79
N ALA A 98 -9.26 -1.77 -8.42
CA ALA A 98 -10.09 -2.25 -9.51
C ALA A 98 -11.30 -3.02 -8.94
N ILE A 99 -11.22 -4.34 -8.92
CA ILE A 99 -12.32 -5.20 -8.45
C ILE A 99 -12.65 -5.01 -6.96
N GLY A 100 -11.67 -4.57 -6.16
CA GLY A 100 -11.84 -4.28 -4.73
C GLY A 100 -12.33 -2.87 -4.39
N GLY A 101 -12.46 -1.96 -5.38
CA GLY A 101 -12.72 -0.54 -5.14
C GLY A 101 -13.94 -0.24 -4.28
N ASN A 102 -15.04 -0.98 -4.48
CA ASN A 102 -16.23 -0.86 -3.67
C ASN A 102 -15.96 -1.17 -2.18
N HIS A 103 -15.23 -2.23 -1.88
CA HIS A 103 -14.90 -2.59 -0.49
C HIS A 103 -13.98 -1.57 0.16
N PHE A 104 -13.02 -1.02 -0.60
CA PHE A 104 -12.12 0.02 -0.15
C PHE A 104 -12.90 1.29 0.25
N ILE A 105 -13.72 1.82 -0.64
CA ILE A 105 -14.54 3.02 -0.38
C ILE A 105 -15.44 2.82 0.84
N HIS A 106 -16.13 1.69 0.93
CA HIS A 106 -17.05 1.43 2.02
C HIS A 106 -16.36 1.17 3.36
N ALA A 107 -15.17 0.58 3.39
CA ALA A 107 -14.39 0.42 4.62
C ALA A 107 -13.89 1.77 5.14
N CYS A 108 -13.40 2.66 4.27
CA CYS A 108 -13.07 4.04 4.61
C CYS A 108 -14.29 4.78 5.19
N ARG A 109 -15.43 4.73 4.49
CA ARG A 109 -16.69 5.41 4.90
C ARG A 109 -17.17 4.94 6.27
N ARG A 110 -17.12 3.63 6.51
CA ARG A 110 -17.53 3.02 7.79
C ARG A 110 -16.48 3.19 8.87
N ASN A 111 -15.28 3.62 8.50
CA ASN A 111 -14.14 3.77 9.39
C ASN A 111 -13.85 2.47 10.18
N ILE A 112 -13.82 1.33 9.46
CA ILE A 112 -13.49 0.03 10.05
C ILE A 112 -12.07 0.09 10.60
N ASP A 113 -11.84 -0.44 11.80
CA ASP A 113 -10.54 -0.46 12.46
C ASP A 113 -9.58 -1.45 11.79
N LEU A 114 -9.01 -1.02 10.69
CA LEU A 114 -8.10 -1.77 9.82
C LEU A 114 -6.95 -0.88 9.35
N THR A 115 -5.76 -1.44 9.29
CA THR A 115 -4.64 -0.82 8.58
C THR A 115 -4.42 -1.50 7.24
N VAL A 116 -4.59 -0.75 6.16
CA VAL A 116 -4.42 -1.24 4.78
C VAL A 116 -3.15 -0.66 4.18
N ILE A 117 -2.23 -1.54 3.79
CA ILE A 117 -0.96 -1.19 3.14
C ILE A 117 -1.06 -1.63 1.68
N CYS A 118 -1.14 -0.66 0.79
CA CYS A 118 -1.20 -0.86 -0.64
C CYS A 118 0.21 -0.78 -1.25
N MET A 119 0.73 -1.91 -1.72
CA MET A 119 1.97 -1.97 -2.49
C MET A 119 1.65 -1.64 -3.95
N ASN A 120 1.62 -0.33 -4.27
CA ASN A 120 1.26 0.17 -5.58
C ASN A 120 2.46 0.12 -6.52
N ASN A 121 2.47 -0.83 -7.44
CA ASN A 121 3.47 -0.97 -8.49
C ASN A 121 2.97 -0.54 -9.88
N GLN A 122 1.77 0.05 -9.95
CA GLN A 122 1.16 0.66 -11.11
C GLN A 122 0.89 -0.32 -12.27
N ILE A 123 0.81 -1.62 -11.98
CA ILE A 123 0.62 -2.65 -12.99
C ILE A 123 0.17 -3.98 -12.37
N TYR A 124 -0.59 -4.80 -13.12
CA TYR A 124 -0.80 -6.20 -12.76
C TYR A 124 0.45 -7.03 -13.11
N GLY A 125 1.41 -7.11 -12.18
CA GLY A 125 2.70 -7.77 -12.44
C GLY A 125 2.59 -9.29 -12.58
N MET A 126 1.86 -9.94 -11.68
CA MET A 126 1.78 -11.41 -11.60
C MET A 126 1.15 -12.05 -12.84
N THR A 127 0.19 -11.40 -13.47
CA THR A 127 -0.55 -11.93 -14.62
C THR A 127 0.05 -11.57 -15.98
N GLY A 128 1.17 -10.86 -16.02
CA GLY A 128 1.89 -10.57 -17.25
C GLY A 128 1.96 -9.10 -17.65
N GLY A 129 1.57 -8.18 -16.77
CA GLY A 129 1.82 -6.76 -16.96
C GLY A 129 0.69 -6.00 -17.65
N GLN A 130 -0.56 -6.29 -17.33
CA GLN A 130 -1.72 -5.51 -17.74
C GLN A 130 -1.74 -4.17 -17.00
N GLY A 131 -2.33 -3.14 -17.62
CA GLY A 131 -2.57 -1.86 -16.97
C GLY A 131 -3.48 -2.00 -15.76
N SER A 132 -3.16 -1.29 -14.68
CA SER A 132 -3.96 -1.19 -13.47
C SER A 132 -4.65 0.18 -13.39
N PRO A 133 -5.59 0.39 -12.46
CA PRO A 133 -6.24 1.70 -12.30
C PRO A 133 -5.28 2.83 -11.91
N THR A 134 -4.06 2.53 -11.53
CA THR A 134 -3.03 3.51 -11.14
C THR A 134 -1.90 3.62 -12.16
N THR A 135 -2.00 2.92 -13.30
CA THR A 135 -0.99 3.02 -14.37
C THR A 135 -0.95 4.47 -14.89
N PRO A 136 0.20 5.16 -14.83
CA PRO A 136 0.29 6.55 -15.25
C PRO A 136 -0.02 6.73 -16.74
N LYS A 137 -0.57 7.89 -17.07
CA LYS A 137 -0.86 8.26 -18.46
C LYS A 137 0.42 8.19 -19.30
N GLY A 138 0.31 7.62 -20.48
CA GLY A 138 1.42 7.41 -21.42
C GLY A 138 2.30 6.18 -21.11
N CYS A 139 2.18 5.56 -19.93
CA CYS A 139 2.93 4.36 -19.61
C CYS A 139 2.45 3.13 -20.37
N LEU A 140 3.42 2.26 -20.69
CA LEU A 140 3.19 1.04 -21.45
C LEU A 140 2.83 -0.14 -20.55
N SER A 141 1.85 -0.91 -20.96
CA SER A 141 1.48 -2.19 -20.35
C SER A 141 1.16 -3.22 -21.46
N SER A 142 0.88 -4.47 -21.09
CA SER A 142 0.46 -5.47 -22.08
C SER A 142 -0.92 -5.17 -22.69
N THR A 143 -1.76 -4.43 -21.99
CA THR A 143 -3.08 -3.99 -22.47
C THR A 143 -3.09 -2.57 -23.06
N THR A 144 -2.02 -1.80 -22.83
CA THR A 144 -1.83 -0.45 -23.38
C THR A 144 -0.48 -0.34 -24.09
N PRO A 145 -0.26 -1.04 -25.20
CA PRO A 145 1.06 -1.12 -25.86
C PRO A 145 1.50 0.21 -26.52
N PHE A 146 0.58 1.15 -26.72
CA PHE A 146 0.85 2.49 -27.26
C PHE A 146 0.79 3.59 -26.20
N GLY A 147 0.70 3.23 -24.92
CA GLY A 147 0.55 4.14 -23.79
C GLY A 147 -0.85 4.13 -23.19
N CYS A 148 -0.92 4.26 -21.88
CA CYS A 148 -2.19 4.37 -21.15
C CYS A 148 -2.83 5.73 -21.44
N ALA A 149 -4.06 5.74 -21.95
CA ALA A 149 -4.81 6.97 -22.21
C ALA A 149 -5.69 7.39 -21.02
N GLU A 150 -5.93 6.48 -20.08
CA GLU A 150 -6.79 6.71 -18.93
C GLU A 150 -6.09 7.56 -17.87
N THR A 151 -6.88 8.34 -17.13
CA THR A 151 -6.40 9.06 -15.96
C THR A 151 -6.28 8.09 -14.78
N PRO A 152 -5.11 7.96 -14.14
CA PRO A 152 -4.95 7.06 -13.02
C PRO A 152 -5.73 7.55 -11.79
N PHE A 153 -6.17 6.63 -10.94
CA PHE A 153 -6.68 6.97 -9.63
C PHE A 153 -5.58 7.54 -8.73
N ASP A 154 -5.89 8.63 -8.04
CA ASP A 154 -5.21 8.99 -6.81
C ASP A 154 -5.87 8.26 -5.62
N LEU A 155 -5.22 7.19 -5.15
CA LEU A 155 -5.77 6.34 -4.09
C LEU A 155 -5.82 7.06 -2.74
N CYS A 156 -4.90 7.99 -2.48
CA CYS A 156 -4.88 8.77 -1.25
C CYS A 156 -6.01 9.81 -1.22
N GLU A 157 -6.28 10.46 -2.34
CA GLU A 157 -7.42 11.37 -2.46
C GLU A 157 -8.73 10.60 -2.33
N LEU A 158 -8.84 9.44 -2.96
CA LEU A 158 -10.02 8.58 -2.86
C LEU A 158 -10.26 8.12 -1.41
N ALA A 159 -9.23 7.66 -0.69
CA ALA A 159 -9.33 7.28 0.71
C ALA A 159 -9.74 8.46 1.60
N THR A 160 -9.16 9.63 1.33
CA THR A 160 -9.46 10.88 2.04
C THR A 160 -10.91 11.31 1.82
N ALA A 161 -11.39 11.33 0.58
CA ALA A 161 -12.75 11.66 0.23
C ALA A 161 -13.76 10.66 0.82
N ALA A 162 -13.42 9.37 0.80
CA ALA A 162 -14.23 8.32 1.41
C ALA A 162 -14.22 8.35 2.96
N GLY A 163 -13.33 9.12 3.60
CA GLY A 163 -13.37 9.40 5.03
C GLY A 163 -12.45 8.54 5.90
N ALA A 164 -11.37 8.01 5.38
CA ALA A 164 -10.34 7.32 6.19
C ALA A 164 -9.79 8.25 7.29
N ASN A 165 -9.45 7.68 8.45
CA ASN A 165 -8.89 8.45 9.58
C ASN A 165 -7.44 8.82 9.35
N TYR A 166 -6.67 7.92 8.76
CA TYR A 166 -5.27 8.15 8.44
C TYR A 166 -5.00 7.78 6.98
N VAL A 167 -4.32 8.66 6.25
CA VAL A 167 -3.91 8.44 4.87
C VAL A 167 -2.50 8.96 4.68
N SER A 168 -1.62 8.12 4.15
CA SER A 168 -0.26 8.53 3.78
C SER A 168 0.19 7.88 2.48
N ARG A 169 1.09 8.56 1.76
CA ARG A 169 1.78 8.03 0.59
C ARG A 169 3.28 8.19 0.77
N TRP A 170 4.00 7.12 0.52
CA TRP A 170 5.45 7.12 0.44
C TRP A 170 5.92 6.19 -0.68
N THR A 171 7.20 6.18 -0.96
CA THR A 171 7.79 5.30 -1.97
C THR A 171 8.77 4.33 -1.33
N SER A 172 9.14 3.27 -2.01
CA SER A 172 10.17 2.32 -1.56
C SER A 172 11.56 2.95 -1.36
N TYR A 173 11.80 4.17 -1.87
CA TYR A 173 12.99 4.95 -1.55
C TYR A 173 12.95 5.52 -0.13
N HIS A 174 11.78 5.96 0.35
CA HIS A 174 11.59 6.64 1.64
C HIS A 174 11.36 5.65 2.78
N VAL A 175 12.32 4.72 2.98
CA VAL A 175 12.20 3.59 3.92
C VAL A 175 11.85 4.03 5.34
N LYS A 176 12.57 5.04 5.89
CA LYS A 176 12.36 5.51 7.27
C LYS A 176 11.04 6.25 7.45
N GLU A 177 10.65 7.04 6.46
CA GLU A 177 9.39 7.78 6.46
C GLU A 177 8.20 6.82 6.33
N LEU A 178 8.36 5.80 5.49
CA LEU A 178 7.34 4.76 5.31
C LEU A 178 7.15 3.94 6.59
N GLU A 179 8.23 3.53 7.25
CA GLU A 179 8.18 2.84 8.55
C GLU A 179 7.40 3.66 9.59
N LYS A 180 7.73 4.96 9.72
CA LYS A 180 7.01 5.88 10.61
C LYS A 180 5.54 6.02 10.23
N ALA A 181 5.23 6.09 8.93
CA ALA A 181 3.87 6.20 8.44
C ALA A 181 3.06 4.93 8.70
N VAL A 182 3.67 3.76 8.53
CA VAL A 182 3.04 2.48 8.89
C VAL A 182 2.75 2.46 10.39
N LYS A 183 3.71 2.78 11.24
CA LYS A 183 3.50 2.86 12.68
C LYS A 183 2.34 3.79 13.04
N ALA A 184 2.34 4.99 12.49
CA ALA A 184 1.28 5.97 12.72
C ALA A 184 -0.11 5.47 12.28
N GLY A 185 -0.16 4.69 11.18
CA GLY A 185 -1.38 4.03 10.72
C GLY A 185 -1.86 2.94 11.67
N LEU A 186 -0.94 2.11 12.18
CA LEU A 186 -1.22 1.05 13.14
C LEU A 186 -1.71 1.60 14.49
N GLU A 187 -1.23 2.76 14.90
CA GLU A 187 -1.63 3.47 16.13
C GLU A 187 -2.95 4.24 16.00
N THR A 188 -3.43 4.44 14.78
CA THR A 188 -4.63 5.26 14.53
C THR A 188 -5.89 4.39 14.58
N PRO A 189 -6.82 4.58 15.54
CA PRO A 189 -8.08 3.87 15.56
C PRO A 189 -8.91 4.17 14.32
N GLY A 190 -9.52 3.15 13.74
CA GLY A 190 -10.31 3.23 12.52
C GLY A 190 -9.51 2.93 11.26
N PHE A 191 -10.00 3.37 10.12
CA PHE A 191 -9.42 2.99 8.84
C PHE A 191 -8.17 3.82 8.53
N SER A 192 -7.04 3.11 8.45
CA SER A 192 -5.76 3.66 8.05
C SER A 192 -5.37 3.13 6.67
N PHE A 193 -4.98 4.02 5.77
CA PHE A 193 -4.52 3.70 4.42
C PHE A 193 -3.11 4.21 4.20
N ILE A 194 -2.18 3.30 3.91
CA ILE A 194 -0.80 3.61 3.55
C ILE A 194 -0.54 3.14 2.13
N GLU A 195 -0.33 4.08 1.21
CA GLU A 195 0.10 3.78 -0.13
C GLU A 195 1.62 3.80 -0.19
N ALA A 196 2.21 2.68 -0.59
CA ALA A 196 3.63 2.55 -0.86
C ALA A 196 3.84 2.37 -2.36
N LEU A 197 4.34 3.40 -3.04
CA LEU A 197 4.75 3.29 -4.44
C LEU A 197 6.03 2.46 -4.51
N VAL A 198 5.98 1.38 -5.28
CA VAL A 198 7.08 0.41 -5.36
C VAL A 198 7.48 0.14 -6.81
N GLN A 199 8.77 -0.06 -7.01
CA GLN A 199 9.27 -0.48 -8.31
C GLN A 199 8.87 -1.91 -8.64
N CYS A 200 8.41 -2.14 -9.88
CA CYS A 200 8.22 -3.45 -10.47
C CYS A 200 9.21 -3.62 -11.63
N PRO A 201 10.36 -4.29 -11.43
CA PRO A 201 11.40 -4.38 -12.45
C PRO A 201 10.99 -5.20 -13.67
N THR A 202 10.18 -6.23 -13.48
CA THR A 202 9.87 -7.21 -14.53
C THR A 202 8.72 -6.81 -15.44
N ALA A 203 7.62 -6.27 -14.88
CA ALA A 203 6.44 -5.94 -15.67
C ALA A 203 6.39 -4.47 -16.08
N PHE A 204 6.50 -3.54 -15.12
CA PHE A 204 6.45 -2.10 -15.39
C PHE A 204 7.79 -1.57 -15.92
N GLY A 205 8.89 -1.85 -15.21
CA GLY A 205 10.19 -1.27 -15.51
C GLY A 205 10.69 -1.60 -16.93
N ARG A 206 10.62 -2.88 -17.33
CA ARG A 206 11.04 -3.29 -18.68
C ARG A 206 10.29 -2.58 -19.81
N ARG A 207 8.97 -2.39 -19.64
CA ARG A 207 8.14 -1.73 -20.66
C ARG A 207 8.36 -0.23 -20.70
N ASN A 208 8.63 0.39 -19.55
CA ASN A 208 8.74 1.83 -19.39
C ASN A 208 10.19 2.32 -19.34
N LYS A 209 11.11 1.55 -19.96
CA LYS A 209 12.51 1.94 -20.22
C LYS A 209 13.42 2.11 -18.99
N PHE A 210 12.99 1.64 -17.81
CA PHE A 210 13.89 1.54 -16.67
C PHE A 210 14.84 0.35 -16.88
N ARG A 211 16.06 0.64 -17.28
CA ARG A 211 17.06 -0.39 -17.64
C ARG A 211 17.53 -1.17 -16.42
N GLN A 212 17.62 -0.48 -15.29
CA GLN A 212 18.02 -1.06 -14.01
C GLN A 212 16.99 -0.72 -12.94
N VAL A 213 16.97 -1.51 -11.86
CA VAL A 213 16.10 -1.26 -10.70
C VAL A 213 16.40 0.11 -10.08
N ALA A 214 17.68 0.48 -10.03
CA ALA A 214 18.12 1.76 -9.50
C ALA A 214 17.49 2.96 -10.24
N ASP A 215 17.35 2.86 -11.57
CA ASP A 215 16.73 3.92 -12.38
C ASP A 215 15.26 4.16 -11.95
N HIS A 216 14.53 3.09 -11.65
CA HIS A 216 13.14 3.18 -11.24
C HIS A 216 13.01 3.72 -9.80
N VAL A 217 13.90 3.32 -8.90
CA VAL A 217 13.95 3.86 -7.51
C VAL A 217 14.30 5.35 -7.56
N GLU A 218 15.25 5.74 -8.40
CA GLU A 218 15.62 7.15 -8.59
C GLU A 218 14.48 7.98 -9.21
N TYR A 219 13.73 7.39 -10.15
CA TYR A 219 12.53 8.00 -10.69
C TYR A 219 11.49 8.25 -9.57
N LEU A 220 11.21 7.27 -8.73
CA LEU A 220 10.31 7.43 -7.59
C LEU A 220 10.80 8.53 -6.62
N ARG A 221 12.11 8.62 -6.38
CA ARG A 221 12.72 9.66 -5.55
C ARG A 221 12.54 11.05 -6.15
N SER A 222 12.94 11.22 -7.41
CA SER A 222 12.96 12.52 -8.09
C SER A 222 11.57 13.06 -8.41
N HIS A 223 10.56 12.17 -8.57
CA HIS A 223 9.17 12.54 -8.80
C HIS A 223 8.33 12.58 -7.51
N SER A 224 8.98 12.54 -6.34
CA SER A 224 8.31 12.71 -5.05
C SER A 224 8.34 14.16 -4.60
N LEU A 225 7.18 14.73 -4.32
CA LEU A 225 7.01 16.06 -3.76
C LEU A 225 6.33 15.97 -2.39
N LEU A 226 7.01 16.44 -1.34
CA LEU A 226 6.43 16.49 -0.01
C LEU A 226 5.15 17.34 0.00
N LYS A 227 4.09 16.84 0.64
CA LYS A 227 2.81 17.56 0.75
C LYS A 227 2.99 18.99 1.29
N ALA A 228 3.78 19.18 2.34
CA ALA A 228 4.04 20.49 2.89
C ALA A 228 4.75 21.45 1.89
N LYS A 229 5.56 20.91 0.97
CA LYS A 229 6.16 21.70 -0.10
C LYS A 229 5.14 22.02 -1.20
N ARG A 230 4.33 21.02 -1.60
CA ARG A 230 3.23 21.20 -2.54
C ARG A 230 2.28 22.30 -2.07
N ASP A 231 1.87 22.27 -0.81
CA ASP A 231 0.91 23.23 -0.25
C ASP A 231 1.47 24.68 -0.32
N ARG A 232 2.76 24.86 0.04
CA ARG A 232 3.44 26.17 -0.12
C ARG A 232 3.56 26.64 -1.57
N MET A 233 3.84 25.72 -2.50
CA MET A 233 3.90 26.05 -3.93
C MET A 233 2.54 26.55 -4.42
N LEU A 234 1.45 25.90 -4.03
CA LEU A 234 0.10 26.34 -4.37
C LEU A 234 -0.27 27.69 -3.76
N GLU A 235 0.11 27.95 -2.52
CA GLU A 235 -0.07 29.26 -1.85
C GLU A 235 0.67 30.38 -2.60
N ASN A 236 1.83 30.06 -3.18
CA ASN A 236 2.61 31.00 -3.98
C ASN A 236 2.14 31.11 -5.45
N GLY A 237 1.12 30.37 -5.88
CA GLY A 237 0.67 30.32 -7.27
C GLY A 237 1.64 29.59 -8.22
N GLU A 238 2.52 28.75 -7.68
CA GLU A 238 3.48 27.98 -8.47
C GLU A 238 2.81 26.75 -9.11
N HIS A 239 3.24 26.42 -10.33
CA HIS A 239 2.77 25.23 -11.03
C HIS A 239 3.43 23.96 -10.46
N ILE A 240 2.62 22.91 -10.27
CA ILE A 240 3.11 21.58 -9.89
C ILE A 240 3.04 20.69 -11.14
N PRO A 241 4.16 20.06 -11.55
CA PRO A 241 4.12 19.10 -12.66
C PRO A 241 3.17 17.93 -12.39
N GLU A 242 2.44 17.50 -13.43
CA GLU A 242 1.40 16.46 -13.33
C GLU A 242 1.97 15.07 -12.99
N ASP A 243 3.26 14.84 -13.23
CA ASP A 243 3.97 13.58 -12.99
C ASP A 243 4.53 13.45 -11.56
N MET A 244 4.27 14.43 -10.69
CA MET A 244 4.74 14.40 -9.31
C MET A 244 3.82 13.62 -8.40
N TYR A 245 4.40 12.69 -7.64
CA TYR A 245 3.72 12.00 -6.55
C TYR A 245 3.79 12.83 -5.28
N ILE A 246 2.63 13.25 -4.78
CA ILE A 246 2.57 13.97 -3.50
C ILE A 246 2.74 12.95 -2.38
N VAL A 247 3.84 13.05 -1.63
CA VAL A 247 4.21 12.12 -0.56
C VAL A 247 4.13 12.79 0.82
N GLY A 248 3.91 11.98 1.83
CA GLY A 248 3.76 12.42 3.21
C GLY A 248 2.47 11.95 3.85
N GLU A 249 2.16 12.48 5.00
CA GLU A 249 0.85 12.35 5.62
C GLU A 249 -0.16 13.25 4.87
N ILE A 250 -1.11 12.60 4.20
CA ILE A 250 -2.11 13.29 3.37
C ILE A 250 -3.30 13.72 4.23
N THR A 251 -3.76 12.84 5.11
CA THR A 251 -4.91 13.10 5.98
C THR A 251 -4.71 12.46 7.35
N ARG A 252 -5.09 13.19 8.39
CA ARG A 252 -5.27 12.69 9.74
C ARG A 252 -6.56 13.24 10.34
N ARG A 253 -7.45 12.35 10.77
CA ARG A 253 -8.77 12.68 11.34
C ARG A 253 -9.04 11.86 12.60
N LYS A 254 -10.00 12.31 13.39
CA LYS A 254 -10.52 11.57 14.55
C LYS A 254 -12.01 11.37 14.36
N ARG A 255 -12.38 10.27 13.72
CA ARG A 255 -13.78 9.82 13.62
C ARG A 255 -13.94 8.56 14.48
N PRO A 256 -15.13 8.32 15.05
CA PRO A 256 -15.41 7.06 15.74
C PRO A 256 -15.09 5.86 14.84
N ALA A 257 -14.34 4.91 15.38
CA ALA A 257 -13.97 3.70 14.66
C ALA A 257 -15.03 2.61 14.83
N MET A 258 -15.26 1.82 13.79
CA MET A 258 -16.10 0.64 13.82
C MET A 258 -15.23 -0.61 14.00
N GLY A 259 -15.61 -1.50 14.91
CA GLY A 259 -14.84 -2.71 15.21
C GLY A 259 -13.80 -2.51 16.31
N VAL A 260 -13.84 -1.40 17.02
CA VAL A 260 -13.08 -1.22 18.28
C VAL A 260 -13.92 -1.67 19.46
N LYS A 261 -13.22 -2.06 20.53
CA LYS A 261 -13.88 -2.36 21.79
C LYS A 261 -14.52 -1.08 22.35
N PRO A 262 -15.79 -1.12 22.80
CA PRO A 262 -16.41 0.02 23.43
C PRO A 262 -15.74 0.42 24.74
#